data_acc6dee1afaf98082a9556850609bbb4
#
_entry.id   acc6dee1afaf98082a9556850609bbb4
#
_cell.length_a   1.000
_cell.length_b   1.000
_cell.length_c   1.000
_cell.angle_alpha   90.00
_cell.angle_beta   90.00
_cell.angle_gamma   90.00
#
_symmetry.space_group_name_H-M   'P 1'
#
loop_
_entity.id
_entity.type
_entity.pdbx_description
1 polymer ?
#
loop_
_entity_poly.entity_id
_entity_poly.type
_entity_poly.pdbx_seq_one_letter_code
_entity_poly.pdbx_strand_id
1 'polypeptide(L)'
;MANVVVSLSGGKDSVFALYTALKEGLNVTHLMFISTGGKAHLENKKMIDLISQATGIPAIVVGRKPEDVRKGLKKLGADLLVSGVTTTPEHLDYYKEILDPIGVKQYTPLFGKDPFEGLAEMIKLGFHNLIIEIDTSLGANKDWLGKEIDEAILDDIRTRVKEKKINPIGEWGEYHTLVVNCPIYKKQIHVEKTKIEWKGTKGYCIIKQASLQPKL
;
A
#
# COMPACT_ATOMS: atom_id res chain seq x y z
N MET A 1 26.69 -2.51 0.01
CA MET A 1 25.36 -2.92 0.52
C MET A 1 24.45 -3.04 -0.69
N ALA A 2 23.51 -4.00 -0.67
CA ALA A 2 22.55 -4.16 -1.76
C ALA A 2 21.63 -2.94 -1.87
N ASN A 3 21.32 -2.52 -3.11
CA ASN A 3 20.34 -1.46 -3.37
C ASN A 3 18.94 -2.06 -3.34
N VAL A 4 18.17 -1.70 -2.33
CA VAL A 4 16.81 -2.19 -2.15
C VAL A 4 15.81 -1.15 -2.65
N VAL A 5 14.93 -1.57 -3.55
CA VAL A 5 13.79 -0.77 -4.02
C VAL A 5 12.51 -1.37 -3.47
N VAL A 6 11.59 -0.54 -3.00
CA VAL A 6 10.27 -0.98 -2.52
C VAL A 6 9.20 -0.60 -3.52
N SER A 7 8.42 -1.59 -4.01
CA SER A 7 7.21 -1.32 -4.79
C SER A 7 6.14 -0.74 -3.86
N LEU A 8 5.81 0.53 -4.03
CA LEU A 8 4.97 1.28 -3.12
C LEU A 8 3.72 1.82 -3.82
N SER A 9 2.55 1.36 -3.42
CA SER A 9 1.26 1.96 -3.81
C SER A 9 0.79 3.06 -2.85
N GLY A 10 1.40 3.13 -1.67
CA GLY A 10 0.96 3.96 -0.54
C GLY A 10 -0.12 3.30 0.33
N GLY A 11 -0.65 2.15 -0.09
CA GLY A 11 -1.57 1.34 0.70
C GLY A 11 -0.88 0.58 1.83
N LYS A 12 -1.68 0.11 2.78
CA LYS A 12 -1.24 -0.55 4.01
C LYS A 12 -0.18 -1.64 3.79
N ASP A 13 -0.40 -2.53 2.83
CA ASP A 13 0.48 -3.69 2.62
C ASP A 13 1.85 -3.27 2.08
N SER A 14 1.88 -2.33 1.13
CA SER A 14 3.14 -1.82 0.57
C SER A 14 3.95 -1.00 1.58
N VAL A 15 3.28 -0.21 2.44
CA VAL A 15 3.96 0.57 3.50
C VAL A 15 4.39 -0.34 4.65
N PHE A 16 3.61 -1.39 4.97
CA PHE A 16 3.99 -2.36 5.98
C PHE A 16 5.17 -3.25 5.52
N ALA A 17 5.23 -3.59 4.23
CA ALA A 17 6.39 -4.25 3.65
C ALA A 17 7.64 -3.36 3.72
N LEU A 18 7.52 -2.05 3.45
CA LEU A 18 8.58 -1.07 3.64
C LEU A 18 9.03 -1.00 5.12
N TYR A 19 8.08 -0.91 6.06
CA TYR A 19 8.37 -0.93 7.50
C TYR A 19 9.16 -2.17 7.90
N THR A 20 8.73 -3.35 7.45
CA THR A 20 9.38 -4.64 7.74
C THR A 20 10.79 -4.66 7.18
N ALA A 21 10.98 -4.26 5.91
CA ALA A 21 12.30 -4.20 5.28
C ALA A 21 13.28 -3.28 6.05
N LEU A 22 12.82 -2.10 6.46
CA LEU A 22 13.63 -1.16 7.25
C LEU A 22 13.96 -1.72 8.64
N LYS A 23 13.00 -2.38 9.30
CA LYS A 23 13.19 -3.00 10.61
C LYS A 23 14.20 -4.16 10.57
N GLU A 24 14.26 -4.87 9.46
CA GLU A 24 15.25 -5.94 9.21
C GLU A 24 16.63 -5.38 8.79
N GLY A 25 16.79 -4.07 8.73
CA GLY A 25 18.06 -3.42 8.42
C GLY A 25 18.41 -3.39 6.93
N LEU A 26 17.43 -3.63 6.04
CA LEU A 26 17.65 -3.52 4.61
C LEU A 26 17.90 -2.07 4.20
N ASN A 27 18.89 -1.86 3.31
CA ASN A 27 19.23 -0.54 2.78
C ASN A 27 18.26 -0.11 1.68
N VAL A 28 17.07 0.36 2.09
CA VAL A 28 16.05 0.86 1.16
C VAL A 28 16.50 2.20 0.59
N THR A 29 16.82 2.21 -0.71
CA THR A 29 17.33 3.39 -1.40
C THR A 29 16.26 4.18 -2.13
N HIS A 30 15.21 3.51 -2.62
CA HIS A 30 14.13 4.14 -3.39
C HIS A 30 12.78 3.49 -3.16
N LEU A 31 11.73 4.30 -3.30
CA LEU A 31 10.34 3.87 -3.44
C LEU A 31 9.95 3.92 -4.91
N MET A 32 9.31 2.88 -5.43
CA MET A 32 8.85 2.81 -6.82
C MET A 32 7.34 2.71 -6.87
N PHE A 33 6.67 3.75 -7.32
CA PHE A 33 5.24 3.71 -7.60
C PHE A 33 5.00 3.21 -9.03
N ILE A 34 4.35 2.04 -9.14
CA ILE A 34 3.93 1.48 -10.42
C ILE A 34 2.50 1.94 -10.68
N SER A 35 2.25 2.56 -11.83
CA SER A 35 0.94 3.13 -12.19
C SER A 35 -0.09 2.04 -12.58
N THR A 36 -0.22 1.00 -11.73
CA THR A 36 -1.14 -0.14 -11.92
C THR A 36 -2.36 -0.10 -11.01
N GLY A 37 -2.36 0.77 -10.02
CA GLY A 37 -3.38 0.81 -8.98
C GLY A 37 -4.79 1.06 -9.50
N GLY A 38 -5.78 0.73 -8.68
CA GLY A 38 -7.17 1.12 -8.87
C GLY A 38 -7.34 2.64 -8.99
N LYS A 39 -8.54 3.08 -9.37
CA LYS A 39 -8.83 4.51 -9.58
C LYS A 39 -8.38 5.38 -8.39
N ALA A 40 -8.63 4.93 -7.16
CA ALA A 40 -8.29 5.70 -5.97
C ALA A 40 -6.79 5.95 -5.82
N HIS A 41 -5.93 4.97 -6.11
CA HIS A 41 -4.48 5.16 -6.06
C HIS A 41 -3.99 6.13 -7.14
N LEU A 42 -4.55 6.06 -8.35
CA LEU A 42 -4.19 6.98 -9.43
C LEU A 42 -4.64 8.42 -9.15
N GLU A 43 -5.85 8.61 -8.62
CA GLU A 43 -6.36 9.92 -8.22
C GLU A 43 -5.60 10.52 -7.03
N ASN A 44 -5.10 9.66 -6.14
CA ASN A 44 -4.32 10.05 -4.97
C ASN A 44 -2.79 9.96 -5.18
N LYS A 45 -2.30 9.76 -6.43
CA LYS A 45 -0.86 9.56 -6.73
C LYS A 45 0.05 10.65 -6.17
N LYS A 46 -0.44 11.89 -6.04
CA LYS A 46 0.31 12.99 -5.40
C LYS A 46 0.70 12.70 -3.94
N MET A 47 0.02 11.73 -3.29
CA MET A 47 0.35 11.31 -1.93
C MET A 47 1.70 10.58 -1.87
N ILE A 48 2.18 10.03 -3.00
CA ILE A 48 3.50 9.37 -3.07
C ILE A 48 4.62 10.37 -2.75
N ASP A 49 4.49 11.62 -3.20
CA ASP A 49 5.48 12.67 -2.90
C ASP A 49 5.49 13.00 -1.40
N LEU A 50 4.31 13.03 -0.76
CA LEU A 50 4.20 13.24 0.69
C LEU A 50 4.76 12.04 1.47
N ILE A 51 4.53 10.81 1.01
CA ILE A 51 5.11 9.60 1.60
C ILE A 51 6.64 9.60 1.46
N SER A 52 7.16 9.98 0.28
CA SER A 52 8.60 10.14 0.05
C SER A 52 9.22 11.14 1.02
N GLN A 53 8.60 12.30 1.18
CA GLN A 53 9.04 13.32 2.13
C GLN A 53 8.90 12.87 3.59
N ALA A 54 7.80 12.17 3.94
CA ALA A 54 7.55 11.66 5.28
C ALA A 54 8.59 10.60 5.70
N THR A 55 8.97 9.72 4.78
CA THR A 55 9.99 8.69 5.02
C THR A 55 11.42 9.23 4.88
N GLY A 56 11.62 10.24 4.04
CA GLY A 56 12.93 10.72 3.60
C GLY A 56 13.57 9.82 2.54
N ILE A 57 12.82 8.89 1.94
CA ILE A 57 13.28 7.98 0.89
C ILE A 57 12.77 8.50 -0.46
N PRO A 58 13.65 8.74 -1.46
CA PRO A 58 13.22 9.25 -2.75
C PRO A 58 12.28 8.28 -3.47
N ALA A 59 11.25 8.83 -4.13
CA ALA A 59 10.28 8.05 -4.89
C ALA A 59 10.43 8.31 -6.40
N ILE A 60 10.18 7.26 -7.18
CA ILE A 60 10.02 7.36 -8.63
C ILE A 60 8.67 6.80 -9.05
N VAL A 61 8.15 7.33 -10.15
CA VAL A 61 6.92 6.82 -10.78
C VAL A 61 7.32 6.15 -12.09
N VAL A 62 6.83 4.93 -12.30
CA VAL A 62 7.02 4.15 -13.52
C VAL A 62 5.70 3.77 -14.16
N GLY A 63 5.69 3.50 -15.46
CA GLY A 63 4.55 2.95 -16.16
C GLY A 63 4.23 1.53 -15.70
N ARG A 64 3.03 1.05 -16.06
CA ARG A 64 2.53 -0.26 -15.65
C ARG A 64 3.08 -1.45 -16.46
N LYS A 65 3.69 -1.19 -17.60
CA LYS A 65 4.23 -2.27 -18.45
C LYS A 65 5.45 -2.90 -17.79
N PRO A 66 5.65 -4.22 -17.90
CA PRO A 66 6.85 -4.89 -17.39
C PRO A 66 8.16 -4.21 -17.80
N GLU A 67 8.23 -3.69 -19.03
CA GLU A 67 9.40 -2.98 -19.55
C GLU A 67 9.68 -1.68 -18.79
N ASP A 68 8.63 -0.93 -18.43
CA ASP A 68 8.76 0.32 -17.67
C ASP A 68 9.33 0.05 -16.28
N VAL A 69 8.83 -1.02 -15.63
CA VAL A 69 9.30 -1.45 -14.31
C VAL A 69 10.76 -1.89 -14.39
N ARG A 70 11.10 -2.77 -15.36
CA ARG A 70 12.48 -3.23 -15.59
C ARG A 70 13.44 -2.06 -15.86
N LYS A 71 13.03 -1.12 -16.70
CA LYS A 71 13.82 0.10 -16.99
C LYS A 71 14.05 0.94 -15.74
N GLY A 72 13.01 1.11 -14.92
CA GLY A 72 13.11 1.81 -13.63
C GLY A 72 14.09 1.13 -12.67
N LEU A 73 13.97 -0.18 -12.47
CA LEU A 73 14.85 -0.95 -11.59
C LEU A 73 16.31 -0.93 -12.06
N LYS A 74 16.57 -1.11 -13.37
CA LYS A 74 17.92 -0.99 -13.93
C LYS A 74 18.51 0.38 -13.72
N LYS A 75 17.73 1.46 -13.93
CA LYS A 75 18.20 2.84 -13.72
C LYS A 75 18.60 3.09 -12.26
N LEU A 76 17.93 2.43 -11.31
CA LEU A 76 18.23 2.53 -9.89
C LEU A 76 19.36 1.60 -9.44
N GLY A 77 19.84 0.70 -10.30
CA GLY A 77 20.81 -0.33 -9.93
C GLY A 77 20.27 -1.24 -8.84
N ALA A 78 18.97 -1.61 -8.91
CA ALA A 78 18.32 -2.41 -7.89
C ALA A 78 18.87 -3.84 -7.86
N ASP A 79 19.21 -4.32 -6.65
CA ASP A 79 19.58 -5.73 -6.40
C ASP A 79 18.39 -6.52 -5.85
N LEU A 80 17.47 -5.84 -5.16
CA LEU A 80 16.31 -6.43 -4.48
C LEU A 80 15.09 -5.53 -4.66
N LEU A 81 13.95 -6.14 -5.04
CA LEU A 81 12.64 -5.51 -4.99
C LEU A 81 11.84 -6.08 -3.82
N VAL A 82 11.41 -5.20 -2.92
CA VAL A 82 10.46 -5.52 -1.84
C VAL A 82 9.05 -5.21 -2.33
N SER A 83 8.09 -6.10 -2.09
CA SER A 83 6.68 -5.87 -2.41
C SER A 83 5.74 -6.28 -1.28
N GLY A 84 4.58 -5.64 -1.23
CA GLY A 84 3.53 -5.92 -0.25
C GLY A 84 2.57 -7.03 -0.68
N VAL A 85 3.03 -8.01 -1.47
CA VAL A 85 2.22 -9.19 -1.82
C VAL A 85 1.94 -10.01 -0.56
N THR A 86 0.69 -10.44 -0.39
CA THR A 86 0.21 -11.08 0.85
C THR A 86 -0.24 -12.52 0.66
N THR A 87 -1.29 -12.78 -0.12
CA THR A 87 -1.90 -14.11 -0.21
C THR A 87 -2.01 -14.66 -1.62
N THR A 88 -1.94 -13.82 -2.66
CA THR A 88 -2.19 -14.22 -4.05
C THR A 88 -0.89 -14.64 -4.76
N PRO A 89 -0.67 -15.97 -5.03
CA PRO A 89 0.55 -16.44 -5.68
C PRO A 89 0.79 -15.82 -7.07
N GLU A 90 -0.28 -15.52 -7.83
CA GLU A 90 -0.20 -14.90 -9.14
C GLU A 90 0.48 -13.53 -9.11
N HIS A 91 0.39 -12.83 -7.99
CA HIS A 91 1.13 -11.56 -7.81
C HIS A 91 2.64 -11.81 -7.63
N LEU A 92 3.06 -12.94 -7.04
CA LEU A 92 4.47 -13.31 -6.99
C LEU A 92 4.98 -13.63 -8.39
N ASP A 93 4.23 -14.40 -9.18
CA ASP A 93 4.59 -14.78 -10.53
C ASP A 93 4.70 -13.54 -11.44
N TYR A 94 3.78 -12.58 -11.30
CA TYR A 94 3.87 -11.29 -12.01
C TYR A 94 5.19 -10.58 -11.75
N TYR A 95 5.62 -10.49 -10.48
CA TYR A 95 6.91 -9.87 -10.17
C TYR A 95 8.08 -10.72 -10.66
N LYS A 96 8.01 -12.05 -10.54
CA LYS A 96 9.05 -12.96 -11.01
C LYS A 96 9.30 -12.79 -12.51
N GLU A 97 8.25 -12.75 -13.34
CA GLU A 97 8.36 -12.48 -14.78
C GLU A 97 9.07 -11.15 -15.10
N ILE A 98 8.91 -10.14 -14.24
CA ILE A 98 9.56 -8.84 -14.40
C ILE A 98 11.03 -8.90 -13.97
N LEU A 99 11.33 -9.58 -12.87
CA LEU A 99 12.61 -9.48 -12.18
C LEU A 99 13.65 -10.46 -12.69
N ASP A 100 13.26 -11.72 -13.01
CA ASP A 100 14.17 -12.78 -13.47
C ASP A 100 15.01 -12.34 -14.67
N PRO A 101 14.45 -11.68 -15.73
CA PRO A 101 15.23 -11.26 -16.90
C PRO A 101 16.29 -10.18 -16.60
N ILE A 102 16.24 -9.56 -15.44
CA ILE A 102 17.17 -8.50 -15.05
C ILE A 102 18.00 -8.86 -13.82
N GLY A 103 17.86 -10.08 -13.29
CA GLY A 103 18.62 -10.58 -12.16
C GLY A 103 18.33 -9.90 -10.82
N VAL A 104 17.21 -9.18 -10.68
CA VAL A 104 16.78 -8.54 -9.43
C VAL A 104 16.06 -9.57 -8.59
N LYS A 105 16.43 -9.69 -7.31
CA LYS A 105 15.76 -10.60 -6.37
C LYS A 105 14.42 -10.04 -5.91
N GLN A 106 13.50 -10.93 -5.55
CA GLN A 106 12.21 -10.55 -4.94
C GLN A 106 12.23 -10.84 -3.45
N TYR A 107 11.64 -9.92 -2.65
CA TYR A 107 11.35 -10.12 -1.24
C TYR A 107 9.92 -9.68 -0.92
N THR A 108 9.15 -10.58 -0.33
CA THR A 108 7.73 -10.39 0.01
C THR A 108 7.50 -10.72 1.48
N PRO A 109 7.83 -9.79 2.40
CA PRO A 109 7.84 -10.06 3.84
C PRO A 109 6.47 -10.43 4.42
N LEU A 110 5.38 -10.14 3.70
CA LEU A 110 4.01 -10.38 4.15
C LEU A 110 3.40 -11.66 3.59
N PHE A 111 4.03 -12.28 2.58
CA PHE A 111 3.46 -13.44 1.92
C PHE A 111 3.31 -14.63 2.86
N GLY A 112 2.09 -15.21 2.89
CA GLY A 112 1.77 -16.36 3.72
C GLY A 112 1.55 -16.06 5.21
N LYS A 113 1.61 -14.80 5.63
CA LYS A 113 1.25 -14.41 7.01
C LYS A 113 -0.26 -14.32 7.17
N ASP A 114 -0.72 -14.53 8.41
CA ASP A 114 -2.13 -14.33 8.74
C ASP A 114 -2.53 -12.86 8.54
N PRO A 115 -3.55 -12.59 7.71
CA PRO A 115 -3.94 -11.21 7.39
C PRO A 115 -4.55 -10.45 8.58
N PHE A 116 -5.21 -11.14 9.50
CA PHE A 116 -5.78 -10.50 10.69
C PHE A 116 -4.71 -10.14 11.71
N GLU A 117 -3.70 -11.00 11.87
CA GLU A 117 -2.53 -10.68 12.69
C GLU A 117 -1.78 -9.47 12.12
N GLY A 118 -1.62 -9.42 10.78
CA GLY A 118 -1.01 -8.28 10.11
C GLY A 118 -1.77 -6.96 10.32
N LEU A 119 -3.10 -6.97 10.18
CA LEU A 119 -3.93 -5.78 10.42
C LEU A 119 -3.90 -5.35 11.89
N ALA A 120 -4.00 -6.29 12.83
CA ALA A 120 -3.92 -5.99 14.27
C ALA A 120 -2.53 -5.45 14.66
N GLU A 121 -1.46 -5.99 14.08
CA GLU A 121 -0.11 -5.48 14.29
C GLU A 121 0.03 -4.05 13.76
N MET A 122 -0.49 -3.74 12.57
CA MET A 122 -0.49 -2.38 12.03
C MET A 122 -1.19 -1.39 12.98
N ILE A 123 -2.39 -1.74 13.49
CA ILE A 123 -3.13 -0.89 14.44
C ILE A 123 -2.30 -0.67 15.71
N LYS A 124 -1.78 -1.76 16.29
CA LYS A 124 -0.94 -1.70 17.52
C LYS A 124 0.32 -0.87 17.34
N LEU A 125 0.91 -0.86 16.16
CA LEU A 125 2.10 -0.08 15.81
C LEU A 125 1.77 1.39 15.50
N GLY A 126 0.51 1.79 15.47
CA GLY A 126 0.10 3.16 15.15
C GLY A 126 0.14 3.46 13.65
N PHE A 127 -0.17 2.47 12.81
CA PHE A 127 -0.47 2.72 11.40
C PHE A 127 -1.87 3.31 11.28
N HIS A 128 -1.97 4.45 10.64
CA HIS A 128 -3.23 5.11 10.27
C HIS A 128 -3.54 4.80 8.81
N ASN A 129 -4.36 3.79 8.58
CA ASN A 129 -4.71 3.23 7.28
C ASN A 129 -6.05 3.82 6.79
N LEU A 130 -6.04 4.95 6.11
CA LEU A 130 -7.23 5.60 5.56
C LEU A 130 -7.81 4.77 4.41
N ILE A 131 -9.08 4.39 4.49
CA ILE A 131 -9.79 3.67 3.42
C ILE A 131 -10.18 4.66 2.32
N ILE A 132 -9.59 4.49 1.13
CA ILE A 132 -9.74 5.42 -0.01
C ILE A 132 -10.59 4.87 -1.15
N GLU A 133 -10.87 3.59 -1.17
CA GLU A 133 -11.77 2.94 -2.12
C GLU A 133 -12.48 1.77 -1.44
N ILE A 134 -13.75 1.57 -1.81
CA ILE A 134 -14.54 0.39 -1.43
C ILE A 134 -15.37 -0.07 -2.61
N ASP A 135 -15.69 -1.37 -2.64
CA ASP A 135 -16.71 -1.93 -3.52
C ASP A 135 -17.76 -2.68 -2.69
N THR A 136 -18.97 -2.12 -2.61
CA THR A 136 -20.07 -2.73 -1.83
C THR A 136 -20.61 -4.00 -2.46
N SER A 137 -20.41 -4.22 -3.78
CA SER A 137 -20.79 -5.47 -4.44
C SER A 137 -19.89 -6.64 -4.05
N LEU A 138 -18.67 -6.35 -3.61
CA LEU A 138 -17.72 -7.33 -3.08
C LEU A 138 -17.83 -7.49 -1.55
N GLY A 139 -18.84 -6.87 -0.92
CA GLY A 139 -19.13 -7.04 0.51
C GLY A 139 -18.54 -5.97 1.44
N ALA A 140 -17.82 -4.98 0.93
CA ALA A 140 -17.32 -3.88 1.77
C ALA A 140 -18.46 -3.04 2.35
N ASN A 141 -18.27 -2.56 3.58
CA ASN A 141 -19.24 -1.66 4.21
C ASN A 141 -19.04 -0.23 3.67
N LYS A 142 -20.14 0.39 3.20
CA LYS A 142 -20.11 1.77 2.69
C LYS A 142 -19.58 2.77 3.73
N ASP A 143 -19.80 2.49 5.02
CA ASP A 143 -19.45 3.37 6.12
C ASP A 143 -17.96 3.34 6.46
N TRP A 144 -17.16 2.46 5.82
CA TRP A 144 -15.70 2.46 5.96
C TRP A 144 -15.03 3.57 5.15
N LEU A 145 -15.67 4.01 4.05
CA LEU A 145 -15.04 4.95 3.13
C LEU A 145 -14.68 6.28 3.81
N GLY A 146 -13.41 6.65 3.71
CA GLY A 146 -12.89 7.87 4.33
C GLY A 146 -12.58 7.74 5.82
N LYS A 147 -12.68 6.54 6.41
CA LYS A 147 -12.27 6.24 7.78
C LYS A 147 -10.93 5.50 7.81
N GLU A 148 -10.26 5.57 8.93
CA GLU A 148 -9.05 4.79 9.21
C GLU A 148 -9.45 3.42 9.75
N ILE A 149 -8.66 2.39 9.40
CA ILE A 149 -8.88 1.04 9.96
C ILE A 149 -8.46 1.07 11.42
N ASP A 150 -9.46 0.96 12.29
CA ASP A 150 -9.35 0.80 13.73
C ASP A 150 -9.85 -0.58 14.16
N GLU A 151 -9.88 -0.84 15.47
CA GLU A 151 -10.36 -2.11 16.03
C GLU A 151 -11.83 -2.38 15.65
N ALA A 152 -12.68 -1.35 15.57
CA ALA A 152 -14.10 -1.52 15.24
C ALA A 152 -14.27 -1.93 13.76
N ILE A 153 -13.52 -1.33 12.84
CA ILE A 153 -13.50 -1.74 11.44
C ILE A 153 -12.88 -3.13 11.29
N LEU A 154 -11.81 -3.44 12.02
CA LEU A 154 -11.21 -4.77 12.02
C LEU A 154 -12.20 -5.86 12.46
N ASP A 155 -13.01 -5.59 13.48
CA ASP A 155 -14.04 -6.51 13.94
C ASP A 155 -15.20 -6.67 12.94
N ASP A 156 -15.59 -5.58 12.23
CA ASP A 156 -16.56 -5.68 11.12
C ASP A 156 -15.97 -6.51 9.95
N ILE A 157 -14.69 -6.33 9.62
CA ILE A 157 -13.98 -7.17 8.63
C ILE A 157 -14.02 -8.64 9.06
N ARG A 158 -13.66 -8.97 10.30
CA ARG A 158 -13.72 -10.35 10.85
C ARG A 158 -15.09 -10.97 10.70
N THR A 159 -16.13 -10.20 11.01
CA THR A 159 -17.53 -10.64 10.90
C THR A 159 -17.89 -10.93 9.43
N ARG A 160 -17.52 -10.05 8.51
CA ARG A 160 -17.81 -10.20 7.09
C ARG A 160 -17.06 -11.36 6.44
N VAL A 161 -15.81 -11.61 6.86
CA VAL A 161 -15.06 -12.79 6.40
C VAL A 161 -15.72 -14.08 6.84
N LYS A 162 -16.19 -14.17 8.10
CA LYS A 162 -16.96 -15.34 8.59
C LYS A 162 -18.22 -15.58 7.77
N GLU A 163 -18.86 -14.53 7.32
CA GLU A 163 -20.03 -14.60 6.43
C GLU A 163 -19.65 -14.86 4.96
N LYS A 164 -18.38 -15.07 4.63
CA LYS A 164 -17.82 -15.28 3.28
C LYS A 164 -18.11 -14.15 2.30
N LYS A 165 -18.17 -12.93 2.80
CA LYS A 165 -18.50 -11.74 1.99
C LYS A 165 -17.30 -10.94 1.52
N ILE A 166 -16.10 -11.15 2.10
CA ILE A 166 -14.95 -10.25 1.89
C ILE A 166 -13.61 -10.98 2.08
N ASN A 167 -12.60 -10.59 1.31
CA ASN A 167 -11.21 -10.93 1.62
C ASN A 167 -10.70 -10.03 2.75
N PRO A 168 -10.05 -10.56 3.81
CA PRO A 168 -9.68 -9.79 5.00
C PRO A 168 -8.78 -8.60 4.73
N ILE A 169 -7.97 -8.65 3.68
CA ILE A 169 -7.02 -7.57 3.34
C ILE A 169 -7.41 -6.77 2.10
N GLY A 170 -8.61 -7.02 1.54
CA GLY A 170 -9.10 -6.29 0.37
C GLY A 170 -8.39 -6.62 -0.94
N GLU A 171 -7.76 -7.80 -1.04
CA GLU A 171 -6.90 -8.17 -2.18
C GLU A 171 -7.68 -8.33 -3.49
N TRP A 172 -8.98 -8.60 -3.43
CA TRP A 172 -9.84 -8.73 -4.61
C TRP A 172 -10.53 -7.42 -4.99
N GLY A 173 -10.17 -6.31 -4.33
CA GLY A 173 -10.69 -4.98 -4.63
C GLY A 173 -11.89 -4.57 -3.77
N GLU A 174 -12.15 -5.27 -2.66
CA GLU A 174 -13.19 -4.91 -1.70
C GLU A 174 -12.95 -3.54 -1.11
N TYR A 175 -11.69 -3.26 -0.75
CA TYR A 175 -11.27 -1.94 -0.29
C TYR A 175 -9.78 -1.69 -0.58
N HIS A 176 -9.42 -0.42 -0.74
CA HIS A 176 -8.04 0.04 -0.82
C HIS A 176 -7.78 1.11 0.22
N THR A 177 -6.53 1.19 0.66
CA THR A 177 -6.11 2.12 1.72
C THR A 177 -4.98 3.02 1.28
N LEU A 178 -4.79 4.10 2.02
CA LEU A 178 -3.62 4.96 2.00
C LEU A 178 -3.11 5.14 3.43
N VAL A 179 -1.82 4.94 3.66
CA VAL A 179 -1.21 5.16 4.98
C VAL A 179 -0.92 6.64 5.15
N VAL A 180 -1.54 7.25 6.15
CA VAL A 180 -1.36 8.69 6.45
C VAL A 180 -0.41 8.91 7.64
N ASN A 181 -0.20 7.89 8.49
CA ASN A 181 0.82 7.87 9.54
C ASN A 181 1.27 6.43 9.81
N CYS A 182 2.55 6.27 10.16
CA CYS A 182 3.12 5.00 10.64
C CYS A 182 4.48 5.23 11.29
N PRO A 183 5.06 4.26 12.02
CA PRO A 183 6.32 4.45 12.76
C PRO A 183 7.49 5.00 11.93
N ILE A 184 7.59 4.65 10.65
CA ILE A 184 8.71 5.08 9.77
C ILE A 184 8.53 6.47 9.15
N TYR A 185 7.37 7.10 9.29
CA TYR A 185 7.18 8.47 8.86
C TYR A 185 7.79 9.42 9.89
N LYS A 186 8.61 10.37 9.46
CA LYS A 186 9.18 11.44 10.30
C LYS A 186 8.14 12.52 10.66
N LYS A 187 7.16 12.70 9.77
CA LYS A 187 6.00 13.59 9.91
C LYS A 187 4.77 12.84 9.44
N GLN A 188 3.62 13.09 10.06
CA GLN A 188 2.36 12.52 9.59
C GLN A 188 1.79 13.30 8.39
N ILE A 189 1.03 12.62 7.55
CA ILE A 189 0.28 13.23 6.46
C ILE A 189 -1.08 13.65 7.03
N HIS A 190 -1.30 14.94 7.18
CA HIS A 190 -2.59 15.49 7.60
C HIS A 190 -3.47 15.69 6.36
N VAL A 191 -4.61 15.01 6.33
CA VAL A 191 -5.61 15.14 5.26
C VAL A 191 -6.59 16.24 5.64
N GLU A 192 -6.52 17.36 4.92
CA GLU A 192 -7.30 18.57 5.22
C GLU A 192 -8.64 18.55 4.49
N LYS A 193 -8.69 18.02 3.27
CA LYS A 193 -9.90 18.02 2.44
C LYS A 193 -9.97 16.80 1.57
N THR A 194 -11.12 16.15 1.61
CA THR A 194 -11.45 15.01 0.74
C THR A 194 -12.69 15.30 -0.12
N LYS A 195 -12.87 14.51 -1.17
CA LYS A 195 -14.10 14.43 -1.96
C LYS A 195 -14.52 12.98 -2.07
N ILE A 196 -15.73 12.65 -1.66
CA ILE A 196 -16.31 11.33 -1.87
C ILE A 196 -17.00 11.31 -3.24
N GLU A 197 -16.66 10.31 -4.03
CA GLU A 197 -17.29 10.04 -5.32
C GLU A 197 -17.80 8.60 -5.35
N TRP A 198 -18.97 8.40 -5.97
CA TRP A 198 -19.53 7.09 -6.20
C TRP A 198 -19.68 6.81 -7.69
N LYS A 199 -19.37 5.57 -8.09
CA LYS A 199 -19.63 5.05 -9.45
C LYS A 199 -20.22 3.64 -9.32
N GLY A 200 -21.53 3.54 -9.39
CA GLY A 200 -22.22 2.28 -9.10
C GLY A 200 -21.98 1.85 -7.66
N THR A 201 -21.46 0.64 -7.48
CA THR A 201 -21.14 0.04 -6.18
C THR A 201 -19.81 0.49 -5.58
N LYS A 202 -18.98 1.21 -6.36
CA LYS A 202 -17.66 1.67 -5.96
C LYS A 202 -17.68 3.08 -5.39
N GLY A 203 -17.16 3.24 -4.18
CA GLY A 203 -16.93 4.53 -3.53
C GLY A 203 -15.46 4.89 -3.53
N TYR A 204 -15.15 6.17 -3.72
CA TYR A 204 -13.78 6.71 -3.77
C TYR A 204 -13.65 7.90 -2.83
N CYS A 205 -12.63 7.88 -1.98
CA CYS A 205 -12.20 9.02 -1.16
C CYS A 205 -10.98 9.66 -1.84
N ILE A 206 -11.20 10.79 -2.50
CA ILE A 206 -10.17 11.52 -3.22
C ILE A 206 -9.65 12.64 -2.33
N ILE A 207 -8.37 12.58 -1.98
CA ILE A 207 -7.72 13.59 -1.18
C ILE A 207 -7.46 14.82 -2.05
N LYS A 208 -8.11 15.94 -1.73
CA LYS A 208 -7.94 17.21 -2.46
C LYS A 208 -6.82 18.05 -1.89
N GLN A 209 -6.67 18.04 -0.56
CA GLN A 209 -5.64 18.78 0.14
C GLN A 209 -5.07 17.96 1.30
N ALA A 210 -3.75 17.91 1.38
CA ALA A 210 -3.01 17.29 2.46
C ALA A 210 -1.64 17.95 2.61
N SER A 211 -1.11 17.93 3.82
CA SER A 211 0.21 18.48 4.17
C SER A 211 0.95 17.59 5.17
N LEU A 212 2.25 17.80 5.31
CA LEU A 212 3.05 17.13 6.33
C LEU A 212 3.02 17.96 7.63
N GLN A 213 2.66 17.31 8.73
CA GLN A 213 2.64 17.92 10.06
C GLN A 213 3.49 17.11 11.05
N PRO A 214 4.00 17.73 12.13
CA PRO A 214 4.62 16.99 13.21
C PRO A 214 3.70 15.86 13.71
N LYS A 215 4.28 14.76 14.15
CA LYS A 215 3.51 13.72 14.85
C LYS A 215 3.08 14.26 16.21
N LEU A 216 1.86 13.94 16.60
CA LEU A 216 1.34 14.22 17.94
C LEU A 216 1.93 13.23 18.95
#